data_59554e6ff8e3a18e78fbc0e796b54039
#
_entry.id   59554e6ff8e3a18e78fbc0e796b54039
#
_cell.length_a   1.000
_cell.length_b   1.000
_cell.length_c   1.000
_cell.angle_alpha   90.00
_cell.angle_beta   90.00
_cell.angle_gamma   90.00
#
_symmetry.space_group_name_H-M   'P 1'
#
loop_
_entity.id
_entity.type
_entity.pdbx_description
1 polymer ?
#
loop_
_entity_poly.entity_id
_entity_poly.type
_entity_poly.pdbx_seq_one_letter_code
_entity_poly.pdbx_strand_id
1 'polypeptide(L)'
;SLEFLAKRLGPINEVLFERIHNVSVTGHVYNVAHTPKGLPPHNDFASYMSQPSVQVLHMLENECEGGESIIVDGWQVAKDLKDDMPKYFSILQNFNVPFREFDEENETYAEAPLIKCATDGTIESFRFSNQLMQMIDPRKEGLREFYKAYHEISLRVHDKKYRSTFRLNGGEALVVASLRVLHAREPFILSLIHI
;
A
#
# COMPACT_ATOMS: atom_id res chain seq x y z
N SER A 1 -14.43 11.14 17.21
CA SER A 1 -14.32 11.30 15.75
C SER A 1 -12.95 10.78 15.27
N LEU A 2 -12.83 10.46 13.99
CA LEU A 2 -11.59 10.01 13.37
C LEU A 2 -10.46 11.04 13.54
N GLU A 3 -10.77 12.31 13.33
CA GLU A 3 -9.79 13.41 13.49
C GLU A 3 -9.23 13.50 14.93
N PHE A 4 -10.06 13.27 15.94
CA PHE A 4 -9.60 13.24 17.32
C PHE A 4 -8.61 12.09 17.57
N LEU A 5 -8.89 10.91 17.03
CA LEU A 5 -7.98 9.76 17.11
C LEU A 5 -6.66 10.06 16.38
N ALA A 6 -6.73 10.54 15.14
CA ALA A 6 -5.56 10.86 14.34
C ALA A 6 -4.64 11.89 14.99
N LYS A 7 -5.18 12.96 15.55
CA LYS A 7 -4.42 14.00 16.29
C LYS A 7 -3.68 13.47 17.54
N ARG A 8 -4.11 12.35 18.11
CA ARG A 8 -3.42 11.70 19.22
C ARG A 8 -2.22 10.87 18.78
N LEU A 9 -2.22 10.43 17.52
CA LEU A 9 -1.11 9.69 16.91
C LEU A 9 -0.02 10.62 16.38
N GLY A 10 -0.41 11.81 15.92
CA GLY A 10 0.53 12.79 15.37
C GLY A 10 -0.16 13.89 14.56
N PRO A 11 0.61 14.74 13.89
CA PRO A 11 0.06 15.72 12.95
C PRO A 11 -0.60 14.98 11.77
N ILE A 12 -1.78 15.47 11.37
CA ILE A 12 -2.47 14.93 10.20
C ILE A 12 -1.85 15.59 8.96
N ASN A 13 -1.30 14.78 8.07
CA ASN A 13 -0.80 15.26 6.79
C ASN A 13 -1.97 15.57 5.85
N GLU A 14 -1.89 16.70 5.17
CA GLU A 14 -2.72 16.96 3.99
C GLU A 14 -2.07 16.25 2.79
N VAL A 15 -2.86 15.45 2.12
CA VAL A 15 -2.45 14.69 0.93
C VAL A 15 -3.35 15.07 -0.24
N LEU A 16 -3.12 14.52 -1.42
CA LEU A 16 -3.94 14.75 -2.62
C LEU A 16 -5.45 14.66 -2.37
N PHE A 17 -5.87 13.79 -1.45
CA PHE A 17 -7.27 13.51 -1.16
C PHE A 17 -7.79 14.19 0.12
N GLU A 18 -7.25 15.36 0.48
CA GLU A 18 -7.58 16.07 1.72
C GLU A 18 -7.01 15.40 3.00
N ARG A 19 -7.37 15.97 4.16
CA ARG A 19 -6.93 15.45 5.47
C ARG A 19 -7.64 14.19 5.90
N ILE A 20 -8.92 14.05 5.49
CA ILE A 20 -9.76 12.90 5.75
C ILE A 20 -10.47 12.56 4.45
N HIS A 21 -10.11 11.43 3.88
CA HIS A 21 -10.68 10.95 2.64
C HIS A 21 -11.82 9.97 2.90
N ASN A 22 -12.95 10.17 2.23
CA ASN A 22 -14.09 9.27 2.32
C ASN A 22 -14.04 8.24 1.19
N VAL A 23 -13.97 6.96 1.55
CA VAL A 23 -13.99 5.84 0.61
C VAL A 23 -15.37 5.22 0.63
N SER A 24 -16.11 5.40 -0.45
CA SER A 24 -17.46 4.82 -0.64
C SER A 24 -17.61 4.34 -2.08
N VAL A 25 -18.50 3.38 -2.31
CA VAL A 25 -18.86 2.97 -3.68
C VAL A 25 -19.77 4.03 -4.27
N THR A 26 -19.30 4.73 -5.31
CA THR A 26 -20.03 5.79 -5.99
C THR A 26 -20.13 5.51 -7.48
N GLY A 27 -21.11 6.17 -8.15
CA GLY A 27 -21.25 6.06 -9.62
C GLY A 27 -20.10 6.70 -10.42
N HIS A 28 -19.29 7.55 -9.81
CA HIS A 28 -18.12 8.18 -10.41
C HIS A 28 -16.85 7.55 -9.83
N VAL A 29 -16.29 6.59 -10.56
CA VAL A 29 -15.13 5.80 -10.15
C VAL A 29 -13.87 6.38 -10.75
N TYR A 30 -13.06 7.09 -9.96
CA TYR A 30 -11.73 7.54 -10.35
C TYR A 30 -10.61 6.64 -9.77
N ASN A 31 -10.92 5.80 -8.76
CA ASN A 31 -9.96 4.90 -8.13
C ASN A 31 -10.62 3.53 -7.88
N VAL A 32 -9.85 2.45 -7.99
CA VAL A 32 -10.31 1.07 -7.74
C VAL A 32 -10.85 0.88 -6.31
N ALA A 33 -10.39 1.69 -5.34
CA ALA A 33 -10.90 1.67 -3.96
C ALA A 33 -12.42 1.93 -3.89
N HIS A 34 -12.98 2.71 -4.82
CA HIS A 34 -14.42 3.01 -4.93
C HIS A 34 -15.21 1.96 -5.71
N THR A 35 -14.64 0.80 -5.97
CA THR A 35 -15.30 -0.31 -6.66
C THR A 35 -15.46 -1.52 -5.73
N PRO A 36 -16.39 -2.44 -6.04
CA PRO A 36 -16.50 -3.70 -5.31
C PRO A 36 -15.39 -4.72 -5.61
N LYS A 37 -14.43 -4.37 -6.48
CA LYS A 37 -13.29 -5.24 -6.79
C LYS A 37 -12.34 -5.37 -5.60
N GLY A 38 -11.66 -6.51 -5.52
CA GLY A 38 -10.57 -6.69 -4.58
C GLY A 38 -9.40 -5.73 -4.85
N LEU A 39 -8.74 -5.32 -3.78
CA LEU A 39 -7.52 -4.51 -3.85
C LEU A 39 -6.32 -5.41 -3.51
N PRO A 40 -5.32 -5.53 -4.40
CA PRO A 40 -4.10 -6.26 -4.07
C PRO A 40 -3.30 -5.55 -2.98
N PRO A 41 -2.40 -6.25 -2.27
CA PRO A 41 -1.55 -5.64 -1.26
C PRO A 41 -0.73 -4.47 -1.80
N HIS A 42 -0.80 -3.32 -1.11
CA HIS A 42 -0.09 -2.09 -1.47
C HIS A 42 0.10 -1.17 -0.27
N ASN A 43 1.00 -0.19 -0.41
CA ASN A 43 1.01 1.00 0.42
C ASN A 43 0.38 2.15 -0.35
N ASP A 44 -0.34 3.01 0.35
CA ASP A 44 -0.75 4.30 -0.18
C ASP A 44 0.44 5.26 -0.29
N PHE A 45 0.28 6.28 -1.12
CA PHE A 45 1.26 7.37 -1.29
C PHE A 45 2.67 6.89 -1.70
N ALA A 46 2.75 5.80 -2.48
CA ALA A 46 4.03 5.35 -3.02
C ALA A 46 4.70 6.40 -3.93
N SER A 47 3.93 7.33 -4.48
CA SER A 47 4.39 8.49 -5.28
C SER A 47 4.89 9.68 -4.45
N TYR A 48 4.86 9.60 -3.11
CA TYR A 48 5.39 10.64 -2.23
C TYR A 48 6.85 10.36 -1.89
N MET A 49 7.69 11.41 -1.89
CA MET A 49 9.08 11.29 -1.42
C MET A 49 9.13 10.88 0.05
N SER A 50 8.27 11.47 0.88
CA SER A 50 8.08 11.11 2.29
C SER A 50 6.65 10.60 2.48
N GLN A 51 6.50 9.29 2.57
CA GLN A 51 5.20 8.67 2.82
C GLN A 51 4.74 8.93 4.25
N PRO A 52 3.42 9.10 4.50
CA PRO A 52 2.88 9.10 5.87
C PRO A 52 3.28 7.83 6.62
N SER A 53 3.75 7.97 7.85
CA SER A 53 4.22 6.83 8.65
C SER A 53 3.08 6.01 9.26
N VAL A 54 1.93 6.63 9.48
CA VAL A 54 0.74 5.99 10.07
C VAL A 54 -0.47 6.29 9.19
N GLN A 55 -1.27 5.27 8.94
CA GLN A 55 -2.56 5.37 8.27
C GLN A 55 -3.66 4.86 9.20
N VAL A 56 -4.80 5.54 9.19
CA VAL A 56 -5.99 5.13 9.93
C VAL A 56 -7.14 4.94 8.95
N LEU A 57 -7.67 3.73 8.88
CA LEU A 57 -8.89 3.40 8.15
C LEU A 57 -10.03 3.21 9.16
N HIS A 58 -11.02 4.09 9.13
CA HIS A 58 -12.20 4.00 10.00
C HIS A 58 -13.39 3.52 9.19
N MET A 59 -13.91 2.36 9.53
CA MET A 59 -15.08 1.80 8.92
C MET A 59 -16.34 2.46 9.51
N LEU A 60 -17.07 3.20 8.70
CA LEU A 60 -18.33 3.82 9.13
C LEU A 60 -19.46 2.80 9.12
N GLU A 61 -19.61 2.11 8.00
CA GLU A 61 -20.64 1.08 7.77
C GLU A 61 -20.03 -0.06 6.97
N ASN A 62 -20.38 -1.31 7.28
CA ASN A 62 -19.96 -2.49 6.56
C ASN A 62 -21.05 -3.55 6.56
N GLU A 63 -22.01 -3.39 5.66
CA GLU A 63 -23.15 -4.29 5.48
C GLU A 63 -23.01 -5.20 4.23
N CYS A 64 -21.88 -5.10 3.52
CA CYS A 64 -21.62 -5.92 2.35
C CYS A 64 -21.25 -7.36 2.71
N GLU A 65 -21.43 -8.29 1.78
CA GLU A 65 -20.88 -9.64 1.85
C GLU A 65 -19.47 -9.64 1.24
N GLY A 66 -18.47 -10.21 1.96
CA GLY A 66 -17.07 -10.13 1.58
C GLY A 66 -16.41 -8.82 2.04
N GLY A 67 -15.37 -8.38 1.36
CA GLY A 67 -14.67 -7.12 1.64
C GLY A 67 -13.80 -7.18 2.89
N GLU A 68 -13.37 -8.37 3.28
CA GLU A 68 -12.44 -8.54 4.39
C GLU A 68 -11.18 -7.73 4.16
N SER A 69 -10.73 -7.06 5.20
CA SER A 69 -9.44 -6.36 5.21
C SER A 69 -8.30 -7.37 5.32
N ILE A 70 -7.25 -7.13 4.58
CA ILE A 70 -6.03 -7.92 4.59
C ILE A 70 -4.87 -6.99 4.95
N ILE A 71 -4.00 -7.44 5.83
CA ILE A 71 -2.70 -6.83 6.09
C ILE A 71 -1.58 -7.81 5.81
N VAL A 72 -0.45 -7.30 5.29
CA VAL A 72 0.77 -8.07 5.03
C VAL A 72 1.93 -7.38 5.71
N ASP A 73 2.72 -8.13 6.50
CA ASP A 73 3.94 -7.59 7.10
C ASP A 73 5.06 -7.49 6.06
N GLY A 74 5.17 -6.33 5.41
CA GLY A 74 6.18 -6.07 4.38
C GLY A 74 7.62 -6.18 4.90
N TRP A 75 7.86 -5.84 6.16
CA TRP A 75 9.20 -5.99 6.75
C TRP A 75 9.56 -7.46 6.95
N GLN A 76 8.61 -8.31 7.36
CA GLN A 76 8.87 -9.75 7.44
C GLN A 76 9.12 -10.35 6.07
N VAL A 77 8.34 -9.94 5.05
CA VAL A 77 8.56 -10.34 3.65
C VAL A 77 9.98 -9.96 3.19
N ALA A 78 10.39 -8.72 3.46
CA ALA A 78 11.72 -8.23 3.07
C ALA A 78 12.84 -8.95 3.84
N LYS A 79 12.63 -9.25 5.13
CA LYS A 79 13.59 -9.99 5.95
C LYS A 79 13.79 -11.41 5.43
N ASP A 80 12.70 -12.14 5.19
CA ASP A 80 12.77 -13.51 4.66
C ASP A 80 13.41 -13.51 3.25
N LEU A 81 13.17 -12.48 2.44
CA LEU A 81 13.87 -12.34 1.15
C LEU A 81 15.36 -12.08 1.34
N LYS A 82 15.76 -11.27 2.32
CA LYS A 82 17.18 -11.02 2.64
C LYS A 82 17.90 -12.29 3.04
N ASP A 83 17.24 -13.12 3.85
CA ASP A 83 17.80 -14.37 4.36
C ASP A 83 17.90 -15.44 3.26
N ASP A 84 16.84 -15.59 2.44
CA ASP A 84 16.76 -16.64 1.40
C ASP A 84 17.47 -16.24 0.09
N MET A 85 17.36 -14.98 -0.32
CA MET A 85 17.82 -14.46 -1.61
C MET A 85 18.49 -13.08 -1.48
N PRO A 86 19.62 -12.97 -0.79
CA PRO A 86 20.26 -11.68 -0.47
C PRO A 86 20.61 -10.83 -1.71
N LYS A 87 20.86 -11.47 -2.85
CA LYS A 87 21.07 -10.76 -4.11
C LYS A 87 19.83 -10.00 -4.56
N TYR A 88 18.64 -10.60 -4.47
CA TYR A 88 17.39 -9.93 -4.84
C TYR A 88 17.04 -8.82 -3.85
N PHE A 89 17.25 -9.06 -2.55
CA PHE A 89 17.11 -8.00 -1.54
C PHE A 89 17.98 -6.79 -1.87
N SER A 90 19.27 -7.01 -2.18
CA SER A 90 20.21 -5.93 -2.56
C SER A 90 19.75 -5.18 -3.82
N ILE A 91 19.19 -5.88 -4.81
CA ILE A 91 18.64 -5.23 -6.01
C ILE A 91 17.46 -4.34 -5.64
N LEU A 92 16.50 -4.82 -4.84
CA LEU A 92 15.32 -4.06 -4.43
C LEU A 92 15.63 -2.88 -3.50
N GLN A 93 16.79 -2.92 -2.84
CA GLN A 93 17.30 -1.84 -1.99
C GLN A 93 18.01 -0.74 -2.80
N ASN A 94 18.62 -1.07 -3.93
CA ASN A 94 19.48 -0.16 -4.67
C ASN A 94 18.90 0.31 -6.02
N PHE A 95 17.84 -0.33 -6.50
CA PHE A 95 17.22 0.03 -7.77
C PHE A 95 16.03 0.96 -7.52
N ASN A 96 16.14 2.21 -7.96
CA ASN A 96 15.06 3.17 -7.86
C ASN A 96 13.98 2.92 -8.90
N VAL A 97 12.74 2.93 -8.47
CA VAL A 97 11.52 2.71 -9.26
C VAL A 97 10.72 4.01 -9.29
N PRO A 98 10.22 4.44 -10.46
CA PRO A 98 9.33 5.59 -10.54
C PRO A 98 7.92 5.22 -10.08
N PHE A 99 7.36 6.04 -9.21
CA PHE A 99 5.96 5.99 -8.79
C PHE A 99 5.30 7.33 -9.10
N ARG A 100 4.08 7.30 -9.63
CA ARG A 100 3.32 8.50 -10.00
C ARG A 100 1.84 8.31 -9.67
N GLU A 101 1.23 9.37 -9.17
CA GLU A 101 -0.19 9.50 -8.99
C GLU A 101 -0.60 10.89 -9.48
N PHE A 102 -1.71 11.00 -10.18
CA PHE A 102 -2.19 12.27 -10.70
C PHE A 102 -3.71 12.25 -10.87
N ASP A 103 -4.30 13.42 -10.74
CA ASP A 103 -5.68 13.73 -11.11
C ASP A 103 -5.70 14.94 -12.08
N GLU A 104 -6.84 15.60 -12.23
CA GLU A 104 -6.97 16.75 -13.13
C GLU A 104 -6.20 17.99 -12.66
N GLU A 105 -5.94 18.13 -11.37
CA GLU A 105 -5.35 19.32 -10.73
C GLU A 105 -3.99 19.07 -10.10
N ASN A 106 -3.70 17.81 -9.73
CA ASN A 106 -2.56 17.46 -8.90
C ASN A 106 -1.73 16.33 -9.51
N GLU A 107 -0.44 16.36 -9.20
CA GLU A 107 0.49 15.30 -9.54
C GLU A 107 1.50 15.10 -8.42
N THR A 108 1.76 13.83 -8.06
CA THR A 108 2.86 13.44 -7.20
C THR A 108 3.76 12.44 -7.90
N TYR A 109 5.06 12.58 -7.70
CA TYR A 109 6.08 11.74 -8.31
C TYR A 109 7.24 11.50 -7.36
N ALA A 110 7.68 10.25 -7.28
CA ALA A 110 8.88 9.89 -6.54
C ALA A 110 9.63 8.76 -7.25
N GLU A 111 10.96 8.83 -7.24
CA GLU A 111 11.81 7.68 -7.53
C GLU A 111 12.42 7.16 -6.23
N ALA A 112 12.15 5.91 -5.90
CA ALA A 112 12.62 5.30 -4.67
C ALA A 112 12.79 3.79 -4.82
N PRO A 113 13.65 3.15 -4.01
CA PRO A 113 13.73 1.71 -3.95
C PRO A 113 12.49 1.12 -3.26
N LEU A 114 12.22 -0.17 -3.50
CA LEU A 114 11.15 -0.88 -2.80
C LEU A 114 11.48 -1.10 -1.32
N ILE A 115 12.74 -1.33 -1.00
CA ILE A 115 13.21 -1.56 0.36
C ILE A 115 14.20 -0.47 0.71
N LYS A 116 13.92 0.31 1.75
CA LYS A 116 14.85 1.28 2.30
C LYS A 116 15.39 0.78 3.63
N CYS A 117 16.71 0.84 3.80
CA CYS A 117 17.36 0.51 5.05
C CYS A 117 18.14 1.70 5.59
N ALA A 118 18.25 1.76 6.91
CA ALA A 118 19.18 2.62 7.62
C ALA A 118 20.63 2.15 7.39
N THR A 119 21.59 2.96 7.84
CA THR A 119 23.03 2.67 7.72
C THR A 119 23.47 1.42 8.49
N ASP A 120 22.73 1.05 9.54
CA ASP A 120 22.96 -0.18 10.31
C ASP A 120 22.33 -1.43 9.66
N GLY A 121 21.65 -1.27 8.53
CA GLY A 121 20.97 -2.35 7.80
C GLY A 121 19.56 -2.67 8.30
N THR A 122 19.03 -1.91 9.25
CA THR A 122 17.62 -2.00 9.70
C THR A 122 16.68 -1.52 8.60
N ILE A 123 15.61 -2.27 8.33
CA ILE A 123 14.59 -1.88 7.34
C ILE A 123 13.80 -0.69 7.89
N GLU A 124 13.80 0.42 7.14
CA GLU A 124 13.05 1.64 7.47
C GLU A 124 11.69 1.71 6.78
N SER A 125 11.64 1.29 5.51
CA SER A 125 10.39 1.28 4.76
C SER A 125 10.36 0.19 3.71
N PHE A 126 9.14 -0.27 3.44
CA PHE A 126 8.81 -1.17 2.36
C PHE A 126 7.76 -0.48 1.49
N ARG A 127 8.14 -0.12 0.25
CA ARG A 127 7.30 0.60 -0.72
C ARG A 127 6.84 -0.37 -1.80
N PHE A 128 5.53 -0.61 -1.89
CA PHE A 128 4.98 -1.55 -2.85
C PHE A 128 3.60 -1.09 -3.32
N SER A 129 3.49 -0.72 -4.58
CA SER A 129 2.23 -0.35 -5.21
C SER A 129 2.32 -0.60 -6.72
N ASN A 130 1.67 -1.67 -7.19
CA ASN A 130 1.59 -1.97 -8.63
C ASN A 130 0.79 -0.91 -9.40
N GLN A 131 -0.13 -0.24 -8.72
CA GLN A 131 -1.01 0.75 -9.36
C GLN A 131 -0.27 2.05 -9.66
N LEU A 132 0.66 2.43 -8.80
CA LEU A 132 1.40 3.69 -8.92
C LEU A 132 2.76 3.53 -9.59
N MET A 133 3.27 2.29 -9.68
CA MET A 133 4.54 2.02 -10.35
C MET A 133 4.44 2.34 -11.84
N GLN A 134 5.36 3.18 -12.31
CA GLN A 134 5.41 3.60 -13.70
C GLN A 134 6.33 2.70 -14.53
N MET A 135 6.22 2.84 -15.84
CA MET A 135 7.13 2.17 -16.77
C MET A 135 8.56 2.66 -16.56
N ILE A 136 9.47 1.72 -16.41
CA ILE A 136 10.90 2.00 -16.24
C ILE A 136 11.55 2.05 -17.63
N ASP A 137 12.48 2.98 -17.84
CA ASP A 137 13.24 3.06 -19.10
C ASP A 137 13.84 1.70 -19.45
N PRO A 138 13.52 1.11 -20.61
CA PRO A 138 14.01 -0.20 -21.00
C PRO A 138 15.54 -0.28 -21.15
N ARG A 139 16.22 0.87 -21.22
CA ARG A 139 17.68 0.98 -21.28
C ARG A 139 18.34 1.06 -19.90
N LYS A 140 17.54 1.18 -18.81
CA LYS A 140 18.08 1.30 -17.45
C LYS A 140 18.87 0.04 -17.09
N GLU A 141 20.11 0.24 -16.68
CA GLU A 141 21.00 -0.86 -16.26
C GLU A 141 20.39 -1.64 -15.10
N GLY A 142 20.49 -2.97 -15.11
CA GLY A 142 19.94 -3.84 -14.07
C GLY A 142 18.44 -4.08 -14.15
N LEU A 143 17.75 -3.54 -15.16
CA LEU A 143 16.29 -3.66 -15.28
C LEU A 143 15.80 -5.12 -15.30
N ARG A 144 16.49 -5.99 -16.02
CA ARG A 144 16.13 -7.41 -16.10
C ARG A 144 16.25 -8.12 -14.74
N GLU A 145 17.29 -7.81 -14.02
CA GLU A 145 17.55 -8.36 -12.69
C GLU A 145 16.55 -7.78 -11.67
N PHE A 146 16.22 -6.51 -11.81
CA PHE A 146 15.15 -5.88 -11.02
C PHE A 146 13.82 -6.61 -11.21
N TYR A 147 13.38 -6.87 -12.44
CA TYR A 147 12.10 -7.56 -12.65
C TYR A 147 12.09 -9.00 -12.13
N LYS A 148 13.21 -9.70 -12.11
CA LYS A 148 13.31 -11.01 -11.44
C LYS A 148 13.12 -10.89 -9.93
N ALA A 149 13.80 -9.93 -9.31
CA ALA A 149 13.67 -9.66 -7.87
C ALA A 149 12.26 -9.16 -7.52
N TYR A 150 11.67 -8.30 -8.36
CA TYR A 150 10.31 -7.80 -8.22
C TYR A 150 9.26 -8.92 -8.34
N HIS A 151 9.44 -9.85 -9.26
CA HIS A 151 8.56 -11.03 -9.38
C HIS A 151 8.60 -11.87 -8.10
N GLU A 152 9.79 -12.15 -7.59
CA GLU A 152 9.96 -12.95 -6.36
C GLU A 152 9.32 -12.27 -5.15
N ILE A 153 9.57 -10.96 -4.94
CA ILE A 153 8.94 -10.25 -3.81
C ILE A 153 7.42 -10.15 -3.97
N SER A 154 6.92 -10.02 -5.20
CA SER A 154 5.48 -10.02 -5.47
C SER A 154 4.82 -11.35 -5.11
N LEU A 155 5.46 -12.48 -5.42
CA LEU A 155 4.96 -13.80 -5.00
C LEU A 155 4.85 -13.89 -3.48
N ARG A 156 5.87 -13.42 -2.75
CA ARG A 156 5.91 -13.42 -1.28
C ARG A 156 4.83 -12.51 -0.68
N VAL A 157 4.66 -11.31 -1.20
CA VAL A 157 3.61 -10.37 -0.76
C VAL A 157 2.21 -10.98 -0.90
N HIS A 158 2.00 -11.86 -1.90
CA HIS A 158 0.72 -12.54 -2.12
C HIS A 158 0.62 -13.88 -1.38
N ASP A 159 1.66 -14.36 -0.72
CA ASP A 159 1.63 -15.61 0.03
C ASP A 159 0.81 -15.46 1.32
N LYS A 160 -0.08 -16.43 1.55
CA LYS A 160 -0.93 -16.48 2.77
C LYS A 160 -0.12 -16.52 4.06
N LYS A 161 1.11 -16.98 4.03
CA LYS A 161 2.05 -17.01 5.17
C LYS A 161 2.24 -15.63 5.83
N TYR A 162 2.17 -14.55 5.03
CA TYR A 162 2.43 -13.19 5.50
C TYR A 162 1.16 -12.37 5.74
N ARG A 163 -0.02 -12.97 5.54
CA ARG A 163 -1.30 -12.27 5.59
C ARG A 163 -2.02 -12.48 6.92
N SER A 164 -2.68 -11.43 7.36
CA SER A 164 -3.78 -11.52 8.33
C SER A 164 -5.03 -10.97 7.67
N THR A 165 -6.12 -11.75 7.70
CA THR A 165 -7.41 -11.39 7.10
C THR A 165 -8.44 -11.27 8.21
N PHE A 166 -9.21 -10.19 8.20
CA PHE A 166 -10.23 -9.91 9.21
C PHE A 166 -11.32 -9.01 8.64
N ARG A 167 -12.50 -9.06 9.23
CA ARG A 167 -13.58 -8.14 8.94
C ARG A 167 -13.47 -6.92 9.86
N LEU A 168 -13.53 -5.74 9.27
CA LEU A 168 -13.64 -4.49 9.99
C LEU A 168 -15.13 -4.10 10.02
N ASN A 169 -15.71 -4.06 11.20
CA ASN A 169 -17.14 -3.74 11.39
C ASN A 169 -17.37 -2.23 11.47
N GLY A 170 -18.62 -1.80 11.29
CA GLY A 170 -18.98 -0.40 11.46
C GLY A 170 -18.59 0.13 12.85
N GLY A 171 -17.96 1.29 12.91
CA GLY A 171 -17.43 1.91 14.12
C GLY A 171 -16.01 1.49 14.52
N GLU A 172 -15.44 0.46 13.89
CA GLU A 172 -14.06 0.02 14.14
C GLU A 172 -13.05 0.82 13.32
N ALA A 173 -11.81 0.88 13.80
CA ALA A 173 -10.73 1.54 13.09
C ALA A 173 -9.48 0.66 13.04
N LEU A 174 -8.89 0.53 11.86
CA LEU A 174 -7.59 -0.08 11.64
C LEU A 174 -6.53 1.02 11.65
N VAL A 175 -5.51 0.85 12.47
CA VAL A 175 -4.32 1.73 12.51
C VAL A 175 -3.11 0.93 12.09
N VAL A 176 -2.42 1.37 11.05
CA VAL A 176 -1.26 0.67 10.50
C VAL A 176 -0.03 1.55 10.41
N ALA A 177 1.14 0.96 10.62
CA ALA A 177 2.43 1.56 10.29
C ALA A 177 2.65 1.43 8.77
N SER A 178 2.32 2.48 8.01
CA SER A 178 2.27 2.45 6.54
C SER A 178 3.62 2.13 5.90
N LEU A 179 4.73 2.45 6.56
CA LEU A 179 6.07 2.14 6.05
C LEU A 179 6.46 0.66 6.22
N ARG A 180 5.68 -0.10 7.00
CA ARG A 180 5.92 -1.51 7.27
C ARG A 180 4.86 -2.42 6.65
N VAL A 181 3.59 -2.03 6.78
CA VAL A 181 2.44 -2.89 6.47
C VAL A 181 1.86 -2.53 5.12
N LEU A 182 1.62 -3.54 4.29
CA LEU A 182 0.76 -3.41 3.11
C LEU A 182 -0.66 -3.74 3.53
N HIS A 183 -1.62 -3.03 2.95
CA HIS A 183 -3.03 -3.34 3.12
C HIS A 183 -3.67 -3.78 1.81
N ALA A 184 -4.74 -4.56 1.93
CA ALA A 184 -5.49 -5.10 0.81
C ALA A 184 -6.95 -5.32 1.23
N ARG A 185 -7.80 -5.64 0.27
CA ARG A 185 -9.20 -5.92 0.53
C ARG A 185 -9.69 -7.02 -0.40
N GLU A 186 -10.40 -8.00 0.13
CA GLU A 186 -11.13 -8.97 -0.69
C GLU A 186 -12.26 -8.27 -1.47
N PRO A 187 -12.68 -8.81 -2.62
CA PRO A 187 -13.85 -8.30 -3.32
C PRO A 187 -15.11 -8.44 -2.45
N PHE A 188 -16.10 -7.60 -2.71
CA PHE A 188 -17.37 -7.64 -1.98
C PHE A 188 -18.57 -7.49 -2.91
N ILE A 189 -19.73 -7.92 -2.42
CA ILE A 189 -21.00 -7.80 -3.10
C ILE A 189 -21.84 -6.79 -2.33
N LEU A 190 -22.33 -5.77 -3.02
CA LEU A 190 -23.31 -4.83 -2.44
C LEU A 190 -24.67 -5.53 -2.32
N SER A 191 -25.31 -5.43 -1.16
CA SER A 191 -26.67 -5.88 -1.01
C SER A 191 -27.59 -5.03 -1.90
N LEU A 192 -28.50 -5.69 -2.65
CA LEU A 192 -29.51 -5.03 -3.49
C LEU A 192 -30.50 -4.15 -2.72
N ILE A 193 -30.46 -4.17 -1.39
CA ILE A 193 -31.34 -3.37 -0.52
C ILE A 193 -30.86 -1.90 -0.42
N HIS A 194 -29.67 -1.58 -0.93
CA HIS A 194 -29.02 -0.26 -0.82
C HIS A 194 -28.82 0.45 -2.16
N ILE A 195 -29.61 0.07 -3.20
CA ILE A 195 -29.66 0.76 -4.49
C ILE A 195 -30.88 1.68 -4.55
#